data_1cbc9baf00ca0b86b2e8d254104a4e58
#
_entry.id   1cbc9baf00ca0b86b2e8d254104a4e58
#
_cell.length_a   1.000
_cell.length_b   1.000
_cell.length_c   1.000
_cell.angle_alpha   90.00
_cell.angle_beta   90.00
_cell.angle_gamma   90.00
#
_symmetry.space_group_name_H-M   'P 1'
#
loop_
_entity.id
_entity.type
_entity.pdbx_description
1 polymer ?
#
loop_
_entity_poly.entity_id
_entity_poly.type
_entity_poly.pdbx_seq_one_letter_code
_entity_poly.pdbx_strand_id
1 'polypeptide(L)'
;MNMHLILLSLLCCASSAYADIWGDLSQAAQVAYTAPLNGEYVRQTRTGIDSFEIYRLRDKNTLTERRVAKSKAYEILRERDKISFYAANAQDLKAADTDESNRFPAVLPFFVQYLSESYEASYQGDGRIAGRTCHIVRLTPNDDNRYTQELCLDDTDNLPLSRIYLHNDIIVRADLFAALDRETLPVAAELTPTRGLNYTIERTLNEDFARLGENDTFIQSLPTGFRVAGYEQGTLGGYYLITDGLANITLFVEPVDNAHHQLPNIAKNGVFSTAARQSKKHHFTAIGDLPQDGLKRWLDSVEFAD
;
A
#
# COMPACT_ATOMS: atom_id res chain seq x y z
N MET A 1 2.77 -75.57 -14.11
CA MET A 1 3.90 -74.66 -13.81
C MET A 1 3.41 -73.25 -14.10
N ASN A 2 2.77 -72.58 -13.06
CA ASN A 2 2.09 -71.33 -13.23
C ASN A 2 3.03 -70.19 -12.77
N MET A 3 3.37 -69.37 -13.72
CA MET A 3 4.23 -68.17 -13.47
C MET A 3 3.33 -66.97 -13.26
N HIS A 4 3.19 -66.52 -11.98
CA HIS A 4 2.47 -65.30 -11.61
C HIS A 4 3.37 -64.11 -11.90
N LEU A 5 2.95 -63.27 -12.84
CA LEU A 5 3.54 -61.97 -13.12
C LEU A 5 3.01 -60.98 -12.09
N ILE A 6 3.87 -60.51 -11.17
CA ILE A 6 3.55 -59.45 -10.22
C ILE A 6 3.83 -58.10 -10.91
N LEU A 7 2.74 -57.38 -11.27
CA LEU A 7 2.81 -56.02 -11.78
C LEU A 7 2.98 -55.08 -10.57
N LEU A 8 4.20 -54.59 -10.37
CA LEU A 8 4.49 -53.52 -9.37
C LEU A 8 4.07 -52.18 -9.99
N SER A 9 2.90 -51.66 -9.60
CA SER A 9 2.48 -50.29 -9.93
C SER A 9 3.25 -49.30 -9.08
N LEU A 10 4.24 -48.60 -9.64
CA LEU A 10 4.82 -47.39 -9.04
C LEU A 10 3.76 -46.28 -9.02
N LEU A 11 3.14 -46.05 -7.88
CA LEU A 11 2.44 -44.79 -7.62
C LEU A 11 3.52 -43.69 -7.47
N CYS A 12 3.75 -42.92 -8.54
CA CYS A 12 4.42 -41.64 -8.44
C CYS A 12 3.50 -40.71 -7.66
N CYS A 13 3.74 -40.56 -6.35
CA CYS A 13 3.23 -39.44 -5.58
C CYS A 13 3.90 -38.16 -6.10
N ALA A 14 3.28 -37.51 -7.09
CA ALA A 14 3.56 -36.12 -7.38
C ALA A 14 3.08 -35.33 -6.14
N SER A 15 3.99 -35.12 -5.18
CA SER A 15 3.81 -34.05 -4.21
C SER A 15 3.81 -32.75 -5.01
N SER A 16 2.60 -32.26 -5.35
CA SER A 16 2.44 -30.86 -5.73
C SER A 16 3.00 -30.06 -4.55
N ALA A 17 4.19 -29.48 -4.74
CA ALA A 17 4.67 -28.42 -3.85
C ALA A 17 3.58 -27.33 -3.91
N TYR A 18 2.75 -27.26 -2.87
CA TYR A 18 1.89 -26.11 -2.67
C TYR A 18 2.86 -24.93 -2.54
N ALA A 19 2.91 -24.10 -3.58
CA ALA A 19 3.67 -22.86 -3.51
C ALA A 19 3.16 -22.10 -2.28
N ASP A 20 4.08 -21.73 -1.38
CA ASP A 20 3.77 -20.95 -0.17
C ASP A 20 3.56 -19.50 -0.59
N ILE A 21 2.34 -19.19 -1.03
CA ILE A 21 1.97 -17.87 -1.52
C ILE A 21 2.18 -16.77 -0.46
N TRP A 22 2.00 -17.08 0.82
CA TRP A 22 2.27 -16.13 1.91
C TRP A 22 3.76 -15.96 2.16
N GLY A 23 4.57 -17.00 1.91
CA GLY A 23 6.03 -16.93 1.88
C GLY A 23 6.53 -16.02 0.77
N ASP A 24 5.99 -16.16 -0.44
CA ASP A 24 6.34 -15.29 -1.58
C ASP A 24 5.93 -13.84 -1.33
N LEU A 25 4.74 -13.59 -0.78
CA LEU A 25 4.31 -12.25 -0.39
C LEU A 25 5.19 -11.66 0.72
N SER A 26 5.66 -12.48 1.67
CA SER A 26 6.59 -12.05 2.72
C SER A 26 7.95 -11.66 2.14
N GLN A 27 8.47 -12.46 1.21
CA GLN A 27 9.69 -12.11 0.49
C GLN A 27 9.49 -10.85 -0.37
N ALA A 28 8.36 -10.73 -1.05
CA ALA A 28 8.00 -9.55 -1.85
C ALA A 28 8.00 -8.27 -0.99
N ALA A 29 7.42 -8.31 0.22
CA ALA A 29 7.46 -7.21 1.17
C ALA A 29 8.91 -6.83 1.51
N GLN A 30 9.73 -7.80 1.90
CA GLN A 30 11.13 -7.57 2.29
C GLN A 30 11.95 -6.98 1.13
N VAL A 31 11.88 -7.58 -0.06
CA VAL A 31 12.63 -7.14 -1.25
C VAL A 31 12.19 -5.74 -1.67
N ALA A 32 10.88 -5.47 -1.67
CA ALA A 32 10.34 -4.17 -2.05
C ALA A 32 10.83 -3.02 -1.16
N TYR A 33 11.17 -3.28 0.11
CA TYR A 33 11.73 -2.27 1.02
C TYR A 33 13.25 -2.19 0.98
N THR A 34 13.95 -3.25 0.59
CA THR A 34 15.42 -3.34 0.81
C THR A 34 16.24 -3.36 -0.46
N ALA A 35 15.67 -3.82 -1.58
CA ALA A 35 16.45 -4.02 -2.79
C ALA A 35 16.83 -2.70 -3.46
N PRO A 36 18.08 -2.53 -3.87
CA PRO A 36 18.47 -1.42 -4.74
C PRO A 36 17.78 -1.54 -6.09
N LEU A 37 17.41 -0.39 -6.66
CA LEU A 37 16.79 -0.34 -7.99
C LEU A 37 16.95 1.05 -8.62
N ASN A 38 16.92 1.05 -9.94
CA ASN A 38 16.84 2.21 -10.79
C ASN A 38 15.72 1.95 -11.81
N GLY A 39 14.68 2.77 -11.85
CA GLY A 39 13.55 2.47 -12.68
C GLY A 39 12.62 3.64 -12.96
N GLU A 40 11.70 3.39 -13.86
CA GLU A 40 10.57 4.25 -14.15
C GLU A 40 9.28 3.43 -13.95
N TYR A 41 8.31 3.99 -13.24
CA TYR A 41 6.99 3.39 -13.13
C TYR A 41 5.90 4.38 -13.51
N VAL A 42 4.78 3.85 -13.94
CA VAL A 42 3.58 4.62 -14.25
C VAL A 42 2.47 4.26 -13.28
N ARG A 43 1.65 5.26 -12.98
CA ARG A 43 0.39 5.12 -12.27
C ARG A 43 -0.73 5.49 -13.21
N GLN A 44 -1.56 4.53 -13.54
CA GLN A 44 -2.79 4.74 -14.26
C GLN A 44 -3.96 4.81 -13.29
N THR A 45 -4.81 5.83 -13.43
CA THR A 45 -6.07 5.98 -12.73
C THR A 45 -7.19 6.21 -13.75
N ARG A 46 -8.43 6.31 -13.29
CA ARG A 46 -9.58 6.66 -14.17
C ARG A 46 -9.45 8.06 -14.79
N THR A 47 -8.65 8.94 -14.20
CA THR A 47 -8.55 10.35 -14.59
C THR A 47 -7.26 10.68 -15.35
N GLY A 48 -6.30 9.78 -15.41
CA GLY A 48 -5.04 10.04 -16.10
C GLY A 48 -3.92 9.07 -15.78
N ILE A 49 -2.76 9.38 -16.31
CA ILE A 49 -1.52 8.64 -16.12
C ILE A 49 -0.48 9.60 -15.55
N ASP A 50 0.12 9.22 -14.43
CA ASP A 50 1.30 9.85 -13.85
C ASP A 50 2.53 8.95 -14.07
N SER A 51 3.70 9.53 -14.30
CA SER A 51 4.96 8.80 -14.40
C SER A 51 5.97 9.29 -13.37
N PHE A 52 6.79 8.34 -12.90
CA PHE A 52 7.76 8.54 -11.83
C PHE A 52 9.07 7.86 -12.16
N GLU A 53 10.18 8.53 -11.88
CA GLU A 53 11.47 7.87 -11.72
C GLU A 53 11.66 7.48 -10.25
N ILE A 54 12.30 6.35 -10.02
CA ILE A 54 12.64 5.86 -8.68
C ILE A 54 14.08 5.37 -8.68
N TYR A 55 14.85 5.91 -7.73
CA TYR A 55 16.25 5.59 -7.50
C TYR A 55 16.37 5.12 -6.05
N ARG A 56 16.86 3.92 -5.83
CA ARG A 56 17.04 3.39 -4.49
C ARG A 56 18.40 2.72 -4.36
N LEU A 57 19.14 3.16 -3.36
CA LEU A 57 20.44 2.62 -3.01
C LEU A 57 20.47 2.24 -1.54
N ARG A 58 21.10 1.12 -1.25
CA ARG A 58 21.41 0.72 0.11
C ARG A 58 22.93 0.79 0.32
N ASP A 59 23.37 1.68 1.18
CA ASP A 59 24.76 1.75 1.63
C ASP A 59 24.83 1.33 3.10
N LYS A 60 25.52 0.22 3.37
CA LYS A 60 25.61 -0.41 4.70
C LYS A 60 24.21 -0.59 5.31
N ASN A 61 23.84 0.27 6.27
CA ASN A 61 22.57 0.21 7.00
C ASN A 61 21.60 1.35 6.62
N THR A 62 21.97 2.18 5.65
CA THR A 62 21.12 3.30 5.22
C THR A 62 20.51 2.99 3.87
N LEU A 63 19.18 3.02 3.82
CA LEU A 63 18.43 3.01 2.58
C LEU A 63 18.10 4.45 2.20
N THR A 64 18.49 4.85 1.00
CA THR A 64 18.12 6.14 0.41
C THR A 64 17.27 5.87 -0.81
N GLU A 65 16.08 6.45 -0.86
CA GLU A 65 15.18 6.39 -2.01
C GLU A 65 14.82 7.81 -2.45
N ARG A 66 15.07 8.14 -3.72
CA ARG A 66 14.54 9.33 -4.35
C ARG A 66 13.51 8.96 -5.39
N ARG A 67 12.38 9.64 -5.36
CA ARG A 67 11.30 9.52 -6.33
C ARG A 67 11.05 10.86 -6.97
N VAL A 68 10.98 10.89 -8.30
CA VAL A 68 10.75 12.10 -9.11
C VAL A 68 9.43 11.95 -9.85
N ALA A 69 8.46 12.81 -9.55
CA ALA A 69 7.22 12.87 -10.32
C ALA A 69 7.47 13.66 -11.61
N LYS A 70 7.30 13.01 -12.77
CA LYS A 70 7.53 13.63 -14.09
C LYS A 70 6.34 14.45 -14.57
N SER A 71 5.12 13.99 -14.25
CA SER A 71 3.88 14.69 -14.59
C SER A 71 3.56 15.86 -13.66
N LYS A 72 4.23 15.94 -12.51
CA LYS A 72 4.12 16.98 -11.49
C LYS A 72 5.52 17.43 -11.09
N ALA A 73 5.65 18.68 -10.64
CA ALA A 73 6.97 19.26 -10.39
C ALA A 73 7.44 19.05 -8.94
N TYR A 74 7.48 17.79 -8.45
CA TYR A 74 7.97 17.47 -7.11
C TYR A 74 8.87 16.22 -7.08
N GLU A 75 9.60 16.10 -5.97
CA GLU A 75 10.45 14.96 -5.63
C GLU A 75 10.23 14.58 -4.15
N ILE A 76 10.38 13.30 -3.84
CA ILE A 76 10.34 12.76 -2.50
C ILE A 76 11.67 12.05 -2.25
N LEU A 77 12.35 12.43 -1.17
CA LEU A 77 13.57 11.77 -0.71
C LEU A 77 13.28 11.09 0.62
N ARG A 78 13.58 9.80 0.72
CA ARG A 78 13.53 9.01 1.96
C ARG A 78 14.92 8.56 2.35
N GLU A 79 15.28 8.86 3.60
CA GLU A 79 16.52 8.44 4.21
C GLU A 79 16.22 7.90 5.63
N ARG A 80 16.18 6.59 5.80
CA ARG A 80 15.71 5.95 7.03
C ARG A 80 14.28 6.40 7.39
N ASP A 81 14.12 7.05 8.55
CA ASP A 81 12.82 7.54 9.08
C ASP A 81 12.49 8.95 8.63
N LYS A 82 13.37 9.56 7.85
CA LYS A 82 13.24 10.93 7.38
C LYS A 82 12.68 10.95 5.97
N ILE A 83 11.62 11.74 5.77
CA ILE A 83 11.02 11.98 4.47
C ILE A 83 11.10 13.47 4.18
N SER A 84 11.72 13.83 3.07
CA SER A 84 11.85 15.20 2.61
C SER A 84 11.14 15.38 1.27
N PHE A 85 10.36 16.45 1.17
CA PHE A 85 9.59 16.81 -0.01
C PHE A 85 10.22 18.03 -0.66
N TYR A 86 10.43 17.97 -1.96
CA TYR A 86 11.00 19.03 -2.78
C TYR A 86 10.05 19.34 -3.92
N ALA A 87 9.74 20.60 -4.14
CA ALA A 87 8.81 21.00 -5.20
C ALA A 87 9.18 22.34 -5.83
N ALA A 88 8.63 22.63 -6.99
CA ALA A 88 8.80 23.91 -7.66
C ALA A 88 7.95 25.01 -7.00
N ASN A 89 6.82 24.65 -6.37
CA ASN A 89 5.90 25.58 -5.72
C ASN A 89 5.07 24.87 -4.61
N ALA A 90 4.31 25.63 -3.84
CA ALA A 90 3.54 25.13 -2.70
C ALA A 90 2.41 24.14 -3.10
N GLN A 91 1.84 24.28 -4.32
CA GLN A 91 0.79 23.38 -4.79
C GLN A 91 1.37 21.99 -5.09
N ASP A 92 2.54 21.94 -5.76
CA ASP A 92 3.24 20.69 -6.04
C ASP A 92 3.75 20.06 -4.73
N LEU A 93 4.16 20.87 -3.75
CA LEU A 93 4.57 20.38 -2.44
C LEU A 93 3.42 19.66 -1.72
N LYS A 94 2.21 20.21 -1.76
CA LYS A 94 1.00 19.56 -1.22
C LYS A 94 0.65 18.27 -1.97
N ALA A 95 0.87 18.24 -3.29
CA ALA A 95 0.68 17.03 -4.09
C ALA A 95 1.69 15.93 -3.69
N ALA A 96 2.95 16.29 -3.41
CA ALA A 96 3.98 15.37 -2.94
C ALA A 96 3.60 14.71 -1.63
N ASP A 97 3.10 15.47 -0.66
CA ASP A 97 2.65 14.96 0.63
C ASP A 97 1.48 13.96 0.48
N THR A 98 0.52 14.28 -0.39
CA THR A 98 -0.60 13.36 -0.70
C THR A 98 -0.13 12.06 -1.35
N ASP A 99 0.90 12.11 -2.23
CA ASP A 99 1.41 10.94 -2.94
C ASP A 99 2.41 10.09 -2.10
N GLU A 100 2.85 10.61 -0.95
CA GLU A 100 3.76 9.88 -0.06
C GLU A 100 3.19 8.56 0.43
N SER A 101 1.87 8.49 0.68
CA SER A 101 1.18 7.28 1.13
C SER A 101 1.29 6.12 0.14
N ASN A 102 1.59 6.41 -1.13
CA ASN A 102 1.78 5.38 -2.15
C ASN A 102 3.24 5.01 -2.31
N ARG A 103 3.62 3.90 -1.71
CA ARG A 103 5.01 3.43 -1.62
C ARG A 103 5.42 2.42 -2.69
N PHE A 104 4.73 2.37 -3.85
CA PHE A 104 5.15 1.42 -4.90
C PHE A 104 6.68 1.48 -5.16
N PRO A 105 7.39 0.34 -5.21
CA PRO A 105 6.92 -1.05 -5.17
C PRO A 105 6.70 -1.64 -3.75
N ALA A 106 7.01 -0.91 -2.64
CA ALA A 106 6.84 -1.34 -1.27
C ALA A 106 5.35 -1.24 -0.84
N VAL A 107 4.51 -2.08 -1.43
CA VAL A 107 3.04 -2.03 -1.33
C VAL A 107 2.45 -3.01 -0.32
N LEU A 108 3.25 -3.93 0.20
CA LEU A 108 2.88 -4.91 1.20
C LEU A 108 3.39 -4.50 2.58
N PRO A 109 2.69 -4.83 3.66
CA PRO A 109 3.20 -4.65 5.03
C PRO A 109 4.32 -5.65 5.33
N PHE A 110 5.19 -5.36 6.28
CA PHE A 110 6.24 -6.31 6.71
C PHE A 110 5.66 -7.61 7.26
N PHE A 111 4.53 -7.54 7.96
CA PHE A 111 3.86 -8.71 8.56
C PHE A 111 2.69 -9.16 7.69
N VAL A 112 2.98 -9.64 6.48
CA VAL A 112 1.98 -10.09 5.49
C VAL A 112 1.06 -11.19 6.02
N GLN A 113 1.47 -11.98 7.01
CA GLN A 113 0.65 -13.04 7.59
C GLN A 113 -0.66 -12.51 8.18
N TYR A 114 -0.70 -11.25 8.66
CA TYR A 114 -1.94 -10.65 9.15
C TYR A 114 -2.98 -10.41 8.05
N LEU A 115 -2.55 -10.33 6.79
CA LEU A 115 -3.47 -10.15 5.67
C LEU A 115 -4.42 -11.35 5.51
N SER A 116 -4.00 -12.56 5.92
CA SER A 116 -4.82 -13.78 5.84
C SER A 116 -6.11 -13.70 6.69
N GLU A 117 -6.18 -12.78 7.65
CA GLU A 117 -7.41 -12.51 8.41
C GLU A 117 -8.50 -11.86 7.55
N SER A 118 -8.11 -11.13 6.50
CA SER A 118 -8.99 -10.27 5.70
C SER A 118 -8.96 -10.57 4.21
N TYR A 119 -7.98 -11.33 3.72
CA TYR A 119 -7.80 -11.64 2.31
C TYR A 119 -7.51 -13.11 2.08
N GLU A 120 -8.05 -13.63 0.99
CA GLU A 120 -7.62 -14.89 0.38
C GLU A 120 -6.58 -14.58 -0.70
N ALA A 121 -5.45 -15.31 -0.68
CA ALA A 121 -4.41 -15.18 -1.67
C ALA A 121 -4.47 -16.33 -2.68
N SER A 122 -4.35 -16.03 -3.98
CA SER A 122 -4.38 -17.04 -5.04
C SER A 122 -3.46 -16.65 -6.20
N TYR A 123 -2.80 -17.65 -6.81
CA TYR A 123 -2.06 -17.46 -8.07
C TYR A 123 -3.04 -17.37 -9.24
N GLN A 124 -2.81 -16.41 -10.15
CA GLN A 124 -3.64 -16.21 -11.35
C GLN A 124 -2.91 -16.60 -12.65
N GLY A 125 -1.65 -17.03 -12.56
CA GLY A 125 -0.79 -17.37 -13.68
C GLY A 125 0.42 -16.45 -13.79
N ASP A 126 1.04 -16.41 -14.97
CA ASP A 126 2.26 -15.70 -15.24
C ASP A 126 1.99 -14.45 -16.07
N GLY A 127 2.85 -13.44 -15.87
CA GLY A 127 2.82 -12.17 -16.60
C GLY A 127 4.21 -11.71 -17.02
N ARG A 128 4.25 -10.52 -17.67
CA ARG A 128 5.51 -9.89 -18.03
C ARG A 128 5.40 -8.37 -17.90
N ILE A 129 6.25 -7.77 -17.09
CA ILE A 129 6.30 -6.32 -16.82
C ILE A 129 7.75 -5.83 -16.96
N ALA A 130 7.96 -4.71 -17.65
CA ALA A 130 9.28 -4.13 -17.90
C ALA A 130 10.32 -5.15 -18.45
N GLY A 131 9.86 -6.07 -19.31
CA GLY A 131 10.72 -7.12 -19.89
C GLY A 131 11.01 -8.31 -18.97
N ARG A 132 10.53 -8.34 -17.72
CA ARG A 132 10.75 -9.38 -16.71
C ARG A 132 9.51 -10.27 -16.58
N THR A 133 9.70 -11.57 -16.40
CA THR A 133 8.64 -12.52 -16.07
C THR A 133 8.24 -12.40 -14.60
N CYS A 134 7.00 -12.69 -14.28
CA CYS A 134 6.46 -12.59 -12.93
C CYS A 134 5.27 -13.51 -12.71
N HIS A 135 5.03 -13.92 -11.47
CA HIS A 135 3.82 -14.60 -11.06
C HIS A 135 2.76 -13.59 -10.60
N ILE A 136 1.53 -13.76 -11.08
CA ILE A 136 0.41 -12.90 -10.69
C ILE A 136 -0.25 -13.49 -9.45
N VAL A 137 -0.22 -12.74 -8.35
CA VAL A 137 -0.88 -13.06 -7.09
C VAL A 137 -2.07 -12.13 -6.90
N ARG A 138 -3.26 -12.69 -6.70
CA ARG A 138 -4.48 -11.96 -6.37
C ARG A 138 -4.76 -12.08 -4.87
N LEU A 139 -5.02 -10.94 -4.24
CA LEU A 139 -5.51 -10.79 -2.87
C LEU A 139 -6.97 -10.38 -2.93
N THR A 140 -7.86 -11.34 -2.71
CA THR A 140 -9.31 -11.13 -2.71
C THR A 140 -9.78 -10.89 -1.28
N PRO A 141 -10.43 -9.76 -0.98
CA PRO A 141 -10.93 -9.50 0.37
C PRO A 141 -12.05 -10.48 0.75
N ASN A 142 -12.12 -10.81 2.04
CA ASN A 142 -13.17 -11.66 2.62
C ASN A 142 -14.50 -10.90 2.80
N ASP A 143 -14.54 -9.61 2.47
CA ASP A 143 -15.72 -8.74 2.52
C ASP A 143 -15.83 -7.83 1.28
N ASP A 144 -16.97 -7.14 1.14
CA ASP A 144 -17.25 -6.23 0.03
C ASP A 144 -16.78 -4.77 0.30
N ASN A 145 -16.02 -4.52 1.36
CA ASN A 145 -15.60 -3.18 1.73
C ASN A 145 -14.28 -2.77 1.11
N ARG A 146 -13.47 -3.73 0.67
CA ARG A 146 -12.09 -3.55 0.23
C ARG A 146 -11.96 -3.73 -1.29
N TYR A 147 -10.87 -3.23 -1.84
CA TYR A 147 -10.48 -3.55 -3.21
C TYR A 147 -9.82 -4.93 -3.27
N THR A 148 -10.13 -5.70 -4.30
CA THR A 148 -9.26 -6.80 -4.74
C THR A 148 -7.96 -6.20 -5.28
N GLN A 149 -6.82 -6.82 -4.98
CA GLN A 149 -5.53 -6.38 -5.48
C GLN A 149 -4.82 -7.50 -6.22
N GLU A 150 -4.15 -7.16 -7.31
CA GLU A 150 -3.26 -8.08 -8.02
C GLU A 150 -1.84 -7.52 -8.00
N LEU A 151 -0.89 -8.39 -7.70
CA LEU A 151 0.54 -8.11 -7.70
C LEU A 151 1.20 -9.02 -8.73
N CYS A 152 2.08 -8.48 -9.58
CA CYS A 152 2.97 -9.26 -10.43
C CYS A 152 4.32 -9.32 -9.72
N LEU A 153 4.68 -10.46 -9.16
CA LEU A 153 5.90 -10.68 -8.39
C LEU A 153 6.99 -11.25 -9.31
N ASP A 154 8.14 -10.58 -9.37
CA ASP A 154 9.29 -10.98 -10.21
C ASP A 154 9.71 -12.43 -9.91
N ASP A 155 9.86 -13.27 -10.95
CA ASP A 155 10.27 -14.68 -10.82
C ASP A 155 11.64 -14.84 -10.16
N THR A 156 12.47 -13.79 -10.14
CA THR A 156 13.84 -13.86 -9.61
C THR A 156 13.90 -13.67 -8.11
N ASP A 157 13.11 -12.73 -7.56
CA ASP A 157 13.23 -12.33 -6.16
C ASP A 157 11.90 -11.85 -5.53
N ASN A 158 10.78 -12.05 -6.20
CA ASN A 158 9.45 -11.62 -5.77
C ASN A 158 9.27 -10.09 -5.65
N LEU A 159 10.13 -9.25 -6.25
CA LEU A 159 9.87 -7.81 -6.26
C LEU A 159 8.53 -7.52 -6.93
N PRO A 160 7.61 -6.74 -6.31
CA PRO A 160 6.38 -6.33 -6.99
C PRO A 160 6.68 -5.45 -8.21
N LEU A 161 6.43 -5.99 -9.41
CA LEU A 161 6.60 -5.30 -10.69
C LEU A 161 5.35 -4.49 -11.06
N SER A 162 4.19 -4.88 -10.54
CA SER A 162 2.95 -4.11 -10.62
C SER A 162 2.06 -4.33 -9.41
N ARG A 163 1.16 -3.35 -9.18
CA ARG A 163 0.02 -3.44 -8.27
C ARG A 163 -1.22 -2.91 -8.98
N ILE A 164 -2.26 -3.70 -9.04
CA ILE A 164 -3.54 -3.35 -9.66
C ILE A 164 -4.63 -3.40 -8.60
N TYR A 165 -5.46 -2.36 -8.54
CA TYR A 165 -6.66 -2.33 -7.72
C TYR A 165 -7.87 -2.61 -8.58
N LEU A 166 -8.69 -3.55 -8.16
CA LEU A 166 -9.91 -3.97 -8.83
C LEU A 166 -11.13 -3.74 -7.94
N HIS A 167 -12.19 -3.23 -8.54
CA HIS A 167 -13.50 -3.14 -7.93
C HIS A 167 -14.51 -3.77 -8.88
N ASN A 168 -15.14 -4.86 -8.48
CA ASN A 168 -16.00 -5.67 -9.34
C ASN A 168 -15.31 -6.05 -10.66
N ASP A 169 -14.07 -6.55 -10.57
CA ASP A 169 -13.18 -6.91 -11.68
C ASP A 169 -12.84 -5.75 -12.66
N ILE A 170 -13.19 -4.52 -12.32
CA ILE A 170 -12.81 -3.34 -13.10
C ILE A 170 -11.58 -2.69 -12.48
N ILE A 171 -10.57 -2.45 -13.31
CA ILE A 171 -9.34 -1.75 -12.88
C ILE A 171 -9.69 -0.31 -12.52
N VAL A 172 -9.45 0.07 -11.26
CA VAL A 172 -9.61 1.44 -10.76
C VAL A 172 -8.28 2.19 -10.69
N ARG A 173 -7.17 1.45 -10.48
CA ARG A 173 -5.81 1.97 -10.48
C ARG A 173 -4.82 0.85 -10.80
N ALA A 174 -3.77 1.19 -11.51
CA ALA A 174 -2.60 0.33 -11.72
C ALA A 174 -1.32 1.13 -11.51
N ASP A 175 -0.39 0.59 -10.72
CA ASP A 175 1.00 1.05 -10.61
C ASP A 175 1.87 -0.06 -11.21
N LEU A 176 2.72 0.25 -12.18
CA LEU A 176 3.57 -0.76 -12.85
C LEU A 176 4.87 -0.16 -13.35
N PHE A 177 5.97 -0.92 -13.30
CA PHE A 177 7.23 -0.53 -13.89
C PHE A 177 7.10 -0.45 -15.42
N ALA A 178 7.50 0.69 -15.98
CA ALA A 178 7.71 0.86 -17.43
C ALA A 178 9.12 0.43 -17.83
N ALA A 179 10.11 0.71 -16.95
CA ALA A 179 11.49 0.26 -17.06
C ALA A 179 12.05 -0.05 -15.67
N LEU A 180 12.90 -1.07 -15.57
CA LEU A 180 13.53 -1.46 -14.31
C LEU A 180 14.93 -2.00 -14.59
N ASP A 181 15.94 -1.31 -14.06
CA ASP A 181 17.33 -1.75 -14.02
C ASP A 181 17.67 -2.19 -12.59
N ARG A 182 18.13 -3.42 -12.44
CA ARG A 182 18.56 -4.04 -11.19
C ARG A 182 20.06 -4.30 -11.14
N GLU A 183 20.76 -4.09 -12.25
CA GLU A 183 22.17 -4.35 -12.41
C GLU A 183 23.00 -3.09 -12.19
N THR A 184 22.50 -1.94 -12.70
CA THR A 184 23.16 -0.65 -12.55
C THR A 184 22.65 0.06 -11.30
N LEU A 185 23.52 0.21 -10.29
CA LEU A 185 23.16 0.94 -9.07
C LEU A 185 23.07 2.44 -9.35
N PRO A 186 22.12 3.15 -8.71
CA PRO A 186 22.04 4.60 -8.78
C PRO A 186 23.34 5.25 -8.27
N VAL A 187 23.78 6.30 -8.94
CA VAL A 187 24.90 7.12 -8.48
C VAL A 187 24.42 8.23 -7.53
N ALA A 188 25.32 8.81 -6.74
CA ALA A 188 24.97 9.82 -5.74
C ALA A 188 24.20 11.04 -6.33
N ALA A 189 24.51 11.42 -7.56
CA ALA A 189 23.81 12.51 -8.25
C ALA A 189 22.32 12.21 -8.51
N GLU A 190 21.97 10.93 -8.77
CA GLU A 190 20.58 10.50 -8.99
C GLU A 190 19.77 10.45 -7.69
N LEU A 191 20.44 10.36 -6.54
CA LEU A 191 19.83 10.41 -5.22
C LEU A 191 19.74 11.83 -4.64
N THR A 192 20.33 12.83 -5.32
CA THR A 192 20.32 14.22 -4.86
C THR A 192 19.13 14.96 -5.44
N PRO A 193 18.23 15.51 -4.59
CA PRO A 193 17.11 16.34 -5.06
C PRO A 193 17.59 17.59 -5.82
N THR A 194 16.83 17.96 -6.84
CA THR A 194 17.16 19.11 -7.72
C THR A 194 16.23 20.31 -7.54
N ARG A 195 15.11 20.15 -6.81
CA ARG A 195 14.12 21.21 -6.58
C ARG A 195 14.39 21.94 -5.28
N GLY A 196 14.08 23.25 -5.23
CA GLY A 196 14.54 24.13 -4.16
C GLY A 196 13.60 24.28 -2.96
N LEU A 197 12.27 24.25 -3.18
CA LEU A 197 11.31 24.36 -2.08
C LEU A 197 11.19 23.01 -1.38
N ASN A 198 11.40 22.97 -0.07
CA ASN A 198 11.35 21.73 0.68
C ASN A 198 10.72 21.91 2.07
N TYR A 199 10.16 20.81 2.59
CA TYR A 199 9.97 20.59 4.01
C TYR A 199 10.28 19.11 4.33
N THR A 200 10.59 18.83 5.57
CA THR A 200 10.95 17.50 6.03
C THR A 200 10.05 17.10 7.17
N ILE A 201 9.57 15.86 7.12
CA ILE A 201 8.91 15.20 8.23
C ILE A 201 9.78 14.03 8.71
N GLU A 202 9.84 13.85 10.02
CA GLU A 202 10.37 12.63 10.60
C GLU A 202 9.18 11.73 10.89
N ARG A 203 9.13 10.58 10.20
CA ARG A 203 8.18 9.52 10.49
C ARG A 203 8.95 8.35 11.05
N THR A 204 8.73 8.04 12.29
CA THR A 204 9.09 6.73 12.82
C THR A 204 8.17 5.74 12.11
N LEU A 205 8.74 4.90 11.24
CA LEU A 205 8.03 3.73 10.75
C LEU A 205 7.84 2.84 11.98
N ASN A 206 6.71 3.00 12.64
CA ASN A 206 6.36 2.15 13.76
C ASN A 206 6.10 0.75 13.20
N GLU A 207 7.14 -0.08 13.24
CA GLU A 207 7.09 -1.50 12.87
C GLU A 207 6.16 -2.30 13.81
N ASP A 208 5.78 -1.72 14.94
CA ASP A 208 4.90 -2.30 15.96
C ASP A 208 3.42 -1.98 15.69
N PHE A 209 2.88 -2.37 14.53
CA PHE A 209 1.43 -2.35 14.29
C PHE A 209 0.61 -3.10 15.37
N ALA A 210 1.24 -3.99 16.10
CA ALA A 210 0.61 -4.79 17.15
C ALA A 210 0.37 -4.03 18.47
N ARG A 211 1.03 -2.87 18.71
CA ARG A 211 0.99 -2.20 20.01
C ARG A 211 0.14 -0.94 20.10
N LEU A 212 -0.24 -0.36 18.97
CA LEU A 212 -0.90 0.96 18.97
C LEU A 212 -2.39 0.93 19.27
N GLY A 213 -3.06 -0.23 19.18
CA GLY A 213 -4.51 -0.35 19.41
C GLY A 213 -4.95 -0.74 20.83
N GLU A 214 -4.03 -1.14 21.70
CA GLU A 214 -4.40 -1.74 22.99
C GLU A 214 -4.85 -0.73 24.07
N ASN A 215 -4.65 0.58 23.86
CA ASN A 215 -4.98 1.61 24.86
C ASN A 215 -6.00 2.65 24.40
N ASP A 216 -6.60 2.52 23.21
CA ASP A 216 -7.61 3.46 22.76
C ASP A 216 -8.99 3.05 23.31
N THR A 217 -9.50 3.86 24.22
CA THR A 217 -10.83 3.64 24.83
C THR A 217 -11.97 4.25 24.02
N PHE A 218 -11.67 5.05 23.00
CA PHE A 218 -12.68 5.74 22.21
C PHE A 218 -13.21 4.88 21.05
N ILE A 219 -12.33 4.18 20.32
CA ILE A 219 -12.73 3.18 19.32
C ILE A 219 -12.89 1.84 20.04
N GLN A 220 -14.13 1.35 20.16
CA GLN A 220 -14.43 0.11 20.87
C GLN A 220 -14.35 -1.12 19.95
N SER A 221 -14.70 -0.95 18.67
CA SER A 221 -14.69 -2.04 17.72
C SER A 221 -14.38 -1.52 16.31
N LEU A 222 -13.53 -2.24 15.60
CA LEU A 222 -13.21 -2.06 14.19
C LEU A 222 -13.61 -3.31 13.39
N PRO A 223 -13.95 -3.17 12.10
CA PRO A 223 -14.12 -4.31 11.20
C PRO A 223 -12.89 -5.22 11.17
N THR A 224 -13.12 -6.51 10.92
CA THR A 224 -12.06 -7.55 10.92
C THR A 224 -10.82 -7.13 10.14
N GLY A 225 -9.65 -7.32 10.74
CA GLY A 225 -8.33 -7.03 10.19
C GLY A 225 -7.89 -5.58 10.31
N PHE A 226 -8.79 -4.62 10.53
CA PHE A 226 -8.42 -3.23 10.75
C PHE A 226 -7.91 -3.00 12.18
N ARG A 227 -6.88 -2.14 12.29
CA ARG A 227 -6.21 -1.79 13.55
C ARG A 227 -5.87 -0.31 13.54
N VAL A 228 -5.87 0.32 14.72
CA VAL A 228 -5.37 1.68 14.89
C VAL A 228 -3.84 1.66 14.77
N ALA A 229 -3.32 2.33 13.75
CA ALA A 229 -1.87 2.49 13.53
C ALA A 229 -1.31 3.76 14.20
N GLY A 230 -2.16 4.74 14.52
CA GLY A 230 -1.77 5.97 15.18
C GLY A 230 -2.95 6.85 15.52
N TYR A 231 -2.72 7.77 16.46
CA TYR A 231 -3.65 8.83 16.84
C TYR A 231 -2.90 10.13 16.98
N GLU A 232 -3.50 11.23 16.51
CA GLU A 232 -2.96 12.57 16.70
C GLU A 232 -4.07 13.53 17.10
N GLN A 233 -3.82 14.34 18.14
CA GLN A 233 -4.74 15.36 18.62
C GLN A 233 -4.50 16.67 17.87
N GLY A 234 -5.51 17.13 17.14
CA GLY A 234 -5.51 18.43 16.47
C GLY A 234 -6.24 19.51 17.29
N THR A 235 -6.24 20.73 16.77
CA THR A 235 -6.90 21.90 17.41
C THR A 235 -8.42 21.84 17.36
N LEU A 236 -8.99 21.17 16.35
CA LEU A 236 -10.44 21.08 16.12
C LEU A 236 -11.01 19.68 16.48
N GLY A 237 -10.16 18.74 16.83
CA GLY A 237 -10.49 17.34 17.12
C GLY A 237 -9.28 16.45 16.94
N GLY A 238 -9.46 15.13 17.00
CA GLY A 238 -8.40 14.16 16.77
C GLY A 238 -8.57 13.44 15.43
N TYR A 239 -7.52 12.78 14.98
CA TYR A 239 -7.65 11.82 13.89
C TYR A 239 -6.90 10.52 14.18
N TYR A 240 -7.46 9.44 13.70
CA TYR A 240 -6.92 8.11 13.80
C TYR A 240 -6.40 7.66 12.43
N LEU A 241 -5.22 7.07 12.42
CA LEU A 241 -4.71 6.30 11.29
C LEU A 241 -5.08 4.85 11.51
N ILE A 242 -5.85 4.28 10.60
CA ILE A 242 -6.38 2.92 10.72
C ILE A 242 -5.99 2.16 9.46
N THR A 243 -5.53 0.91 9.61
CA THR A 243 -5.09 0.09 8.48
C THR A 243 -5.34 -1.38 8.75
N ASP A 244 -5.49 -2.16 7.67
CA ASP A 244 -5.42 -3.62 7.68
C ASP A 244 -4.09 -4.13 7.09
N GLY A 245 -3.17 -3.19 6.76
CA GLY A 245 -1.89 -3.45 6.10
C GLY A 245 -1.90 -3.18 4.60
N LEU A 246 -3.04 -3.25 3.91
CA LEU A 246 -3.21 -2.92 2.49
C LEU A 246 -4.06 -1.69 2.27
N ALA A 247 -5.16 -1.58 3.00
CA ALA A 247 -6.04 -0.43 3.02
C ALA A 247 -5.67 0.50 4.19
N ASN A 248 -5.71 1.82 3.93
CA ASN A 248 -5.41 2.83 4.93
C ASN A 248 -6.57 3.82 5.01
N ILE A 249 -6.97 4.16 6.22
CA ILE A 249 -8.08 5.07 6.52
C ILE A 249 -7.60 6.11 7.53
N THR A 250 -7.82 7.38 7.22
CA THR A 250 -7.74 8.46 8.20
C THR A 250 -9.15 8.77 8.67
N LEU A 251 -9.42 8.59 9.95
CA LEU A 251 -10.70 8.90 10.59
C LEU A 251 -10.57 10.16 11.43
N PHE A 252 -11.18 11.24 11.00
CA PHE A 252 -11.29 12.48 11.75
C PHE A 252 -12.50 12.40 12.70
N VAL A 253 -12.28 12.86 13.94
CA VAL A 253 -13.30 12.91 14.99
C VAL A 253 -13.36 14.33 15.54
N GLU A 254 -14.47 15.01 15.30
CA GLU A 254 -14.66 16.41 15.64
C GLU A 254 -15.94 16.61 16.48
N PRO A 255 -15.95 17.47 17.52
CA PRO A 255 -17.16 17.81 18.27
C PRO A 255 -18.22 18.45 17.37
N VAL A 256 -19.50 18.14 17.60
CA VAL A 256 -20.63 18.69 16.82
C VAL A 256 -20.67 20.22 16.85
N ASP A 257 -20.29 20.85 17.96
CA ASP A 257 -20.34 22.30 18.14
C ASP A 257 -19.32 23.07 17.31
N ASN A 258 -18.31 22.39 16.74
CA ASN A 258 -17.26 22.98 15.89
C ASN A 258 -17.57 22.89 14.39
N ALA A 259 -18.83 22.66 14.02
CA ALA A 259 -19.25 22.25 12.68
C ALA A 259 -19.12 23.34 11.59
N HIS A 260 -17.94 23.54 11.08
CA HIS A 260 -17.73 24.05 9.72
C HIS A 260 -17.34 22.89 8.80
N HIS A 261 -18.24 21.91 8.67
CA HIS A 261 -17.94 20.68 7.91
C HIS A 261 -18.15 20.90 6.41
N GLN A 262 -17.11 21.37 5.76
CA GLN A 262 -16.94 21.06 4.35
C GLN A 262 -16.16 19.74 4.30
N LEU A 263 -16.81 18.65 3.82
CA LEU A 263 -16.08 17.43 3.45
C LEU A 263 -14.89 17.85 2.61
N PRO A 264 -13.67 17.44 2.96
CA PRO A 264 -12.50 17.78 2.17
C PRO A 264 -12.75 17.37 0.73
N ASN A 265 -12.57 18.30 -0.20
CA ASN A 265 -12.66 18.01 -1.62
C ASN A 265 -11.41 17.20 -2.01
N ILE A 266 -11.47 15.90 -1.70
CA ILE A 266 -10.37 15.00 -2.03
C ILE A 266 -10.39 14.83 -3.52
N ALA A 267 -9.32 15.29 -4.16
CA ALA A 267 -9.06 14.97 -5.55
C ALA A 267 -9.18 13.44 -5.68
N LYS A 268 -10.09 12.98 -6.54
CA LYS A 268 -10.37 11.56 -6.75
C LYS A 268 -9.13 10.88 -7.35
N ASN A 269 -8.20 10.50 -6.50
CA ASN A 269 -6.98 9.76 -6.89
C ASN A 269 -7.28 8.27 -7.10
N GLY A 270 -8.34 7.99 -7.86
CA GLY A 270 -8.68 6.64 -8.32
C GLY A 270 -9.19 5.68 -7.24
N VAL A 271 -8.48 5.53 -6.12
CA VAL A 271 -8.81 4.56 -5.05
C VAL A 271 -9.31 5.19 -3.75
N PHE A 272 -9.08 6.51 -3.54
CA PHE A 272 -9.53 7.18 -2.32
C PHE A 272 -11.01 7.55 -2.38
N SER A 273 -11.68 7.28 -1.28
CA SER A 273 -13.08 7.63 -1.04
C SER A 273 -13.20 8.46 0.24
N THR A 274 -14.34 9.11 0.42
CA THR A 274 -14.68 9.88 1.62
C THR A 274 -16.06 9.49 2.10
N ALA A 275 -16.20 9.20 3.39
CA ALA A 275 -17.48 8.96 4.04
C ALA A 275 -17.61 9.82 5.30
N ALA A 276 -18.83 10.21 5.64
CA ALA A 276 -19.11 10.95 6.87
C ALA A 276 -20.31 10.35 7.60
N ARG A 277 -20.24 10.40 8.93
CA ARG A 277 -21.32 10.03 9.86
C ARG A 277 -21.37 11.02 11.01
N GLN A 278 -22.55 11.28 11.53
CA GLN A 278 -22.74 12.13 12.72
C GLN A 278 -23.37 11.32 13.85
N SER A 279 -22.87 11.51 15.06
CA SER A 279 -23.52 11.11 16.31
C SER A 279 -24.08 12.34 17.04
N LYS A 280 -24.60 12.14 18.25
CA LYS A 280 -25.06 13.27 19.09
C LYS A 280 -23.94 14.21 19.51
N LYS A 281 -22.71 13.70 19.63
CA LYS A 281 -21.56 14.44 20.19
C LYS A 281 -20.46 14.73 19.16
N HIS A 282 -20.35 13.88 18.11
CA HIS A 282 -19.22 13.93 17.19
C HIS A 282 -19.65 13.85 15.74
N HIS A 283 -18.88 14.53 14.90
CA HIS A 283 -18.81 14.30 13.46
C HIS A 283 -17.62 13.37 13.17
N PHE A 284 -17.85 12.38 12.33
CA PHE A 284 -16.84 11.45 11.86
C PHE A 284 -16.68 11.63 10.37
N THR A 285 -15.44 11.85 9.92
CA THR A 285 -15.09 11.89 8.51
C THR A 285 -13.99 10.87 8.26
N ALA A 286 -14.28 9.86 7.46
CA ALA A 286 -13.32 8.86 7.04
C ALA A 286 -12.84 9.15 5.62
N ILE A 287 -11.54 9.05 5.41
CA ILE A 287 -10.86 9.16 4.12
C ILE A 287 -9.98 7.93 3.97
N GLY A 288 -10.13 7.17 2.89
CA GLY A 288 -9.34 5.95 2.76
C GLY A 288 -9.36 5.35 1.36
N ASP A 289 -8.47 4.40 1.14
CA ASP A 289 -8.32 3.65 -0.10
C ASP A 289 -9.24 2.40 -0.11
N LEU A 290 -10.53 2.66 0.09
CA LEU A 290 -11.63 1.71 -0.04
C LEU A 290 -12.60 2.15 -1.13
N PRO A 291 -13.40 1.24 -1.73
CA PRO A 291 -14.55 1.62 -2.54
C PRO A 291 -15.49 2.56 -1.79
N GLN A 292 -16.14 3.48 -2.49
CA GLN A 292 -17.00 4.50 -1.86
C GLN A 292 -18.07 3.89 -0.94
N ASP A 293 -18.76 2.86 -1.41
CA ASP A 293 -19.79 2.16 -0.62
C ASP A 293 -19.16 1.30 0.48
N GLY A 294 -17.96 0.76 0.23
CA GLY A 294 -17.18 0.02 1.20
C GLY A 294 -16.76 0.91 2.38
N LEU A 295 -16.21 2.09 2.11
CA LEU A 295 -15.81 3.03 3.15
C LEU A 295 -17.00 3.50 4.00
N LYS A 296 -18.18 3.70 3.35
CA LYS A 296 -19.39 4.04 4.08
C LYS A 296 -19.82 2.91 5.02
N ARG A 297 -19.91 1.65 4.52
CA ARG A 297 -20.25 0.48 5.36
C ARG A 297 -19.23 0.29 6.48
N TRP A 298 -17.93 0.47 6.17
CA TRP A 298 -16.87 0.43 7.15
C TRP A 298 -17.10 1.45 8.27
N LEU A 299 -17.35 2.72 7.94
CA LEU A 299 -17.59 3.78 8.92
C LEU A 299 -18.86 3.52 9.76
N ASP A 300 -19.93 2.98 9.14
CA ASP A 300 -21.18 2.65 9.83
C ASP A 300 -21.02 1.49 10.83
N SER A 301 -20.03 0.61 10.61
CA SER A 301 -19.76 -0.56 11.48
C SER A 301 -18.76 -0.29 12.61
N VAL A 302 -18.08 0.86 12.61
CA VAL A 302 -17.17 1.23 13.72
C VAL A 302 -17.97 1.62 14.95
N GLU A 303 -17.62 1.02 16.09
CA GLU A 303 -18.23 1.33 17.38
C GLU A 303 -17.34 2.31 18.17
N PHE A 304 -17.97 3.36 18.71
CA PHE A 304 -17.29 4.39 19.48
C PHE A 304 -17.86 4.42 20.90
N ALA A 305 -16.99 4.77 21.86
CA ALA A 305 -17.43 5.09 23.21
C ALA A 305 -18.31 6.36 23.20
N ASP A 306 -19.36 6.39 24.05
CA ASP A 306 -20.30 7.50 24.20
C ASP A 306 -19.66 8.74 24.86
#